data_8b204920c4d90fd45bc95426e642f681
#
_entry.id   8b204920c4d90fd45bc95426e642f681
#
_cell.length_a   1.000
_cell.length_b   1.000
_cell.length_c   1.000
_cell.angle_alpha   90.00
_cell.angle_beta   90.00
_cell.angle_gamma   90.00
#
_symmetry.space_group_name_H-M   'P 1'
#
loop_
_entity.id
_entity.type
_entity.pdbx_description
1 polymer ?
#
loop_
_entity_poly.entity_id
_entity_poly.type
_entity_poly.pdbx_seq_one_letter_code
_entity_poly.pdbx_strand_id
1 'polypeptide(L)'
;MLTEQGPTMYQFVIADNRKCVGCYACVAACTEAHRAAGLQAYPRLHVTRTPSGVMPIQCRHCQDAMCALVCPVRAITHTPDSIQINESVCVGCKMCALACPFGNILPGGTPVPGLELNLGNYAFLNTPLEPDPMYLRELSYQEQLSLLAWNIGQKTVAIKCDLCTFREEGPACVIACPHKALVLIDDRTQIPEPLVARMKETANVTGGTK
;
A
#
# COMPACT_ATOMS: atom_id res chain seq x y z
N MET A 1 17.94 -23.42 -16.83
CA MET A 1 17.71 -22.63 -18.06
C MET A 1 17.12 -21.30 -17.63
N LEU A 2 17.95 -20.27 -17.46
CA LEU A 2 17.51 -18.89 -17.22
C LEU A 2 17.12 -18.36 -18.58
N THR A 3 15.83 -18.15 -18.81
CA THR A 3 15.33 -17.49 -20.01
C THR A 3 15.85 -16.06 -19.97
N GLU A 4 16.60 -15.67 -21.00
CA GLU A 4 16.98 -14.29 -21.30
C GLU A 4 15.72 -13.47 -21.59
N GLN A 5 15.01 -13.09 -20.52
CA GLN A 5 14.02 -12.03 -20.58
C GLN A 5 14.83 -10.74 -20.43
N GLY A 6 14.86 -9.94 -21.50
CA GLY A 6 15.40 -8.58 -21.42
C GLY A 6 14.77 -7.80 -20.27
N PRO A 7 15.32 -6.64 -19.87
CA PRO A 7 14.86 -5.91 -18.68
C PRO A 7 13.37 -5.67 -18.78
N THR A 8 12.60 -6.37 -17.90
CA THR A 8 11.18 -6.16 -17.76
C THR A 8 10.97 -4.78 -17.16
N MET A 9 10.54 -3.85 -17.97
CA MET A 9 10.33 -2.47 -17.58
C MET A 9 8.96 -2.36 -16.94
N TYR A 10 8.93 -2.09 -15.63
CA TYR A 10 7.69 -1.97 -14.87
C TYR A 10 7.14 -0.55 -14.88
N GLN A 11 5.82 -0.47 -14.89
CA GLN A 11 5.11 0.78 -14.65
C GLN A 11 5.04 1.07 -13.15
N PHE A 12 5.10 2.34 -12.78
CA PHE A 12 4.87 2.80 -11.41
C PHE A 12 4.39 4.24 -11.39
N VAL A 13 3.71 4.61 -10.31
CA VAL A 13 3.29 5.99 -10.11
C VAL A 13 4.32 6.72 -9.28
N ILE A 14 4.63 7.96 -9.64
CA ILE A 14 5.51 8.86 -8.88
C ILE A 14 4.78 10.14 -8.54
N ALA A 15 5.17 10.75 -7.42
CA ALA A 15 4.62 12.02 -6.97
C ALA A 15 5.64 13.16 -7.09
N ASP A 16 5.17 14.33 -7.55
CA ASP A 16 5.91 15.60 -7.48
C ASP A 16 5.54 16.31 -6.18
N ASN A 17 6.47 16.36 -5.22
CA ASN A 17 6.28 16.99 -3.91
C ASN A 17 6.07 18.51 -3.97
N ARG A 18 6.46 19.16 -5.08
CA ARG A 18 6.25 20.61 -5.28
C ARG A 18 4.80 20.93 -5.66
N LYS A 19 4.09 19.96 -6.24
CA LYS A 19 2.69 20.11 -6.65
C LYS A 19 1.72 19.54 -5.64
N CYS A 20 2.17 18.62 -4.79
CA CYS A 20 1.31 17.98 -3.81
C CYS A 20 1.02 18.92 -2.65
N VAL A 21 -0.27 19.15 -2.39
CA VAL A 21 -0.73 19.96 -1.25
C VAL A 21 -1.28 19.13 -0.10
N GLY A 22 -1.25 17.79 -0.21
CA GLY A 22 -1.74 16.89 0.83
C GLY A 22 -3.27 16.87 0.97
N CYS A 23 -4.02 17.04 -0.12
CA CYS A 23 -5.49 17.09 -0.09
C CYS A 23 -6.18 15.72 0.08
N TYR A 24 -5.44 14.61 0.04
CA TYR A 24 -5.94 13.24 0.18
C TYR A 24 -6.93 12.76 -0.89
N ALA A 25 -7.19 13.51 -1.95
CA ALA A 25 -8.06 13.09 -3.05
C ALA A 25 -7.61 11.75 -3.68
N CYS A 26 -6.30 11.53 -3.80
CA CYS A 26 -5.72 10.28 -4.29
C CYS A 26 -6.01 9.07 -3.37
N VAL A 27 -6.05 9.30 -2.06
CA VAL A 27 -6.37 8.27 -1.06
C VAL A 27 -7.83 7.85 -1.19
N ALA A 28 -8.74 8.83 -1.24
CA ALA A 28 -10.17 8.58 -1.40
C ALA A 28 -10.47 7.87 -2.72
N ALA A 29 -9.91 8.33 -3.83
CA ALA A 29 -10.10 7.72 -5.14
C ALA A 29 -9.55 6.30 -5.22
N CYS A 30 -8.41 6.03 -4.58
CA CYS A 30 -7.85 4.68 -4.50
C CYS A 30 -8.79 3.74 -3.75
N THR A 31 -9.28 4.14 -2.57
CA THR A 31 -10.22 3.35 -1.76
C THR A 31 -11.51 3.06 -2.52
N GLU A 32 -12.08 4.08 -3.16
CA GLU A 32 -13.35 3.95 -3.89
C GLU A 32 -13.24 3.04 -5.11
N ALA A 33 -12.17 3.20 -5.91
CA ALA A 33 -11.95 2.38 -7.09
C ALA A 33 -11.81 0.89 -6.73
N HIS A 34 -11.10 0.57 -5.65
CA HIS A 34 -10.92 -0.82 -5.22
C HIS A 34 -12.19 -1.39 -4.58
N ARG A 35 -12.94 -0.57 -3.82
CA ARG A 35 -14.25 -0.97 -3.30
C ARG A 35 -15.22 -1.31 -4.44
N ALA A 36 -15.29 -0.48 -5.47
CA ALA A 36 -16.12 -0.71 -6.63
C ALA A 36 -15.75 -1.99 -7.41
N ALA A 37 -14.46 -2.36 -7.39
CA ALA A 37 -13.96 -3.59 -7.99
C ALA A 37 -14.13 -4.84 -7.09
N GLY A 38 -14.75 -4.72 -5.91
CA GLY A 38 -14.90 -5.84 -4.97
C GLY A 38 -13.60 -6.27 -4.27
N LEU A 39 -12.56 -5.46 -4.37
CA LEU A 39 -11.30 -5.63 -3.66
C LEU A 39 -11.34 -4.97 -2.27
N GLN A 40 -10.32 -5.18 -1.46
CA GLN A 40 -10.24 -4.54 -0.15
C GLN A 40 -10.37 -3.02 -0.27
N ALA A 41 -11.37 -2.45 0.40
CA ALA A 41 -11.66 -1.02 0.43
C ALA A 41 -10.65 -0.28 1.32
N TYR A 42 -9.37 -0.38 0.96
CA TYR A 42 -8.26 0.21 1.68
C TYR A 42 -7.33 0.93 0.70
N PRO A 43 -6.84 2.13 1.02
CA PRO A 43 -5.95 2.85 0.11
C PRO A 43 -4.60 2.12 -0.03
N ARG A 44 -4.10 2.04 -1.26
CA ARG A 44 -2.82 1.40 -1.58
C ARG A 44 -1.67 2.39 -1.69
N LEU A 45 -1.90 3.59 -1.16
CA LEU A 45 -0.93 4.66 -1.02
C LEU A 45 -1.18 5.40 0.28
N HIS A 46 -0.17 6.06 0.80
CA HIS A 46 -0.28 6.93 1.96
C HIS A 46 0.40 8.25 1.71
N VAL A 47 -0.18 9.33 2.25
CA VAL A 47 0.37 10.67 2.14
C VAL A 47 1.29 10.92 3.34
N THR A 48 2.56 11.21 3.08
CA THR A 48 3.55 11.46 4.12
C THR A 48 4.10 12.88 4.04
N ARG A 49 4.60 13.38 5.17
CA ARG A 49 5.31 14.65 5.27
C ARG A 49 6.81 14.39 5.21
N THR A 50 7.50 15.14 4.38
CA THR A 50 8.96 15.11 4.25
C THR A 50 9.52 16.50 4.53
N PRO A 51 10.80 16.66 4.78
CA PRO A 51 11.42 17.98 4.91
C PRO A 51 11.21 18.88 3.68
N SER A 52 11.03 18.28 2.50
CA SER A 52 10.83 18.96 1.22
C SER A 52 9.35 19.17 0.85
N GLY A 53 8.40 18.78 1.71
CA GLY A 53 6.97 18.95 1.46
C GLY A 53 6.15 17.71 1.79
N VAL A 54 4.93 17.66 1.24
CA VAL A 54 3.99 16.55 1.39
C VAL A 54 3.96 15.77 0.10
N MET A 55 3.94 14.43 0.17
CA MET A 55 3.81 13.60 -1.03
C MET A 55 3.14 12.25 -0.73
N PRO A 56 2.36 11.71 -1.65
CA PRO A 56 1.90 10.33 -1.58
C PRO A 56 3.04 9.37 -1.90
N ILE A 57 3.09 8.28 -1.15
CA ILE A 57 4.03 7.17 -1.33
C ILE A 57 3.23 5.92 -1.64
N GLN A 58 3.66 5.17 -2.65
CA GLN A 58 3.06 3.92 -3.10
C GLN A 58 4.12 2.94 -3.59
N CYS A 59 3.70 1.73 -3.95
CA CYS A 59 4.57 0.68 -4.44
C CYS A 59 5.42 1.14 -5.64
N ARG A 60 6.70 0.75 -5.65
CA ARG A 60 7.66 1.04 -6.72
C ARG A 60 7.69 -0.03 -7.81
N HIS A 61 6.95 -1.12 -7.66
CA HIS A 61 6.94 -2.25 -8.60
C HIS A 61 8.36 -2.70 -8.97
N CYS A 62 9.16 -3.05 -7.94
CA CYS A 62 10.58 -3.40 -8.09
C CYS A 62 10.77 -4.61 -9.02
N GLN A 63 11.82 -4.58 -9.84
CA GLN A 63 12.22 -5.73 -10.68
C GLN A 63 12.55 -6.94 -9.81
N ASP A 64 13.40 -6.74 -8.79
CA ASP A 64 13.72 -7.76 -7.79
C ASP A 64 12.76 -7.62 -6.61
N ALA A 65 11.51 -8.02 -6.79
CA ALA A 65 10.46 -7.84 -5.80
C ALA A 65 10.65 -8.77 -4.61
N MET A 66 11.35 -8.33 -3.58
CA MET A 66 11.54 -9.09 -2.32
C MET A 66 10.21 -9.55 -1.71
N CYS A 67 9.15 -8.75 -1.86
CA CYS A 67 7.82 -9.11 -1.40
C CYS A 67 7.23 -10.34 -2.11
N ALA A 68 7.56 -10.55 -3.38
CA ALA A 68 7.16 -11.75 -4.11
C ALA A 68 8.00 -12.96 -3.69
N LEU A 69 9.31 -12.78 -3.48
CA LEU A 69 10.24 -13.85 -3.09
C LEU A 69 9.89 -14.43 -1.71
N VAL A 70 9.51 -13.59 -0.74
CA VAL A 70 9.20 -14.04 0.62
C VAL A 70 7.76 -14.54 0.79
N CYS A 71 6.92 -14.50 -0.25
CA CYS A 71 5.52 -14.88 -0.14
C CYS A 71 5.37 -16.43 -0.14
N PRO A 72 4.99 -17.06 0.98
CA PRO A 72 4.95 -18.51 1.09
C PRO A 72 3.85 -19.14 0.22
N VAL A 73 2.79 -18.40 -0.05
CA VAL A 73 1.65 -18.84 -0.86
C VAL A 73 1.67 -18.28 -2.29
N ARG A 74 2.74 -17.58 -2.67
CA ARG A 74 2.88 -16.94 -3.99
C ARG A 74 1.70 -16.06 -4.38
N ALA A 75 1.09 -15.39 -3.41
CA ALA A 75 0.01 -14.42 -3.65
C ALA A 75 0.51 -13.17 -4.38
N ILE A 76 1.82 -12.87 -4.32
CA ILE A 76 2.44 -11.75 -5.02
C ILE A 76 3.24 -12.31 -6.19
N THR A 77 2.92 -11.83 -7.38
CA THR A 77 3.48 -12.34 -8.65
C THR A 77 3.95 -11.21 -9.53
N HIS A 78 4.91 -11.52 -10.40
CA HIS A 78 5.35 -10.65 -11.48
C HIS A 78 4.39 -10.78 -12.65
N THR A 79 3.97 -9.65 -13.19
CA THR A 79 3.33 -9.54 -14.51
C THR A 79 4.27 -8.79 -15.46
N PRO A 80 4.01 -8.74 -16.77
CA PRO A 80 4.88 -8.01 -17.69
C PRO A 80 5.09 -6.54 -17.34
N ASP A 81 4.10 -5.90 -16.72
CA ASP A 81 4.09 -4.45 -16.49
C ASP A 81 4.23 -4.06 -15.02
N SER A 82 4.02 -5.00 -14.09
CA SER A 82 3.93 -4.65 -12.66
C SER A 82 4.07 -5.86 -11.73
N ILE A 83 4.10 -5.59 -10.44
CA ILE A 83 3.98 -6.60 -9.39
C ILE A 83 2.53 -6.60 -8.90
N GLN A 84 1.85 -7.72 -9.04
CA GLN A 84 0.44 -7.88 -8.68
C GLN A 84 0.28 -8.71 -7.41
N ILE A 85 -0.85 -8.53 -6.73
CA ILE A 85 -1.24 -9.34 -5.59
C ILE A 85 -2.61 -9.96 -5.82
N ASN A 86 -2.73 -11.24 -5.50
CA ASN A 86 -4.01 -11.92 -5.42
C ASN A 86 -4.47 -11.96 -3.96
N GLU A 87 -5.42 -11.09 -3.61
CA GLU A 87 -5.95 -10.96 -2.24
C GLU A 87 -6.70 -12.23 -1.79
N SER A 88 -7.25 -13.02 -2.71
CA SER A 88 -7.98 -14.25 -2.36
C SER A 88 -7.04 -15.36 -1.87
N VAL A 89 -5.82 -15.42 -2.41
CA VAL A 89 -4.78 -16.39 -2.04
C VAL A 89 -3.99 -15.93 -0.80
N CYS A 90 -3.98 -14.62 -0.53
CA CYS A 90 -3.20 -14.05 0.57
C CYS A 90 -3.68 -14.58 1.92
N VAL A 91 -2.74 -15.09 2.74
CA VAL A 91 -3.00 -15.62 4.09
C VAL A 91 -2.70 -14.61 5.20
N GLY A 92 -2.32 -13.38 4.87
CA GLY A 92 -2.07 -12.31 5.84
C GLY A 92 -0.84 -12.53 6.72
N CYS A 93 0.15 -13.30 6.29
CA CYS A 93 1.35 -13.60 7.09
C CYS A 93 2.29 -12.41 7.32
N LYS A 94 2.06 -11.28 6.65
CA LYS A 94 2.81 -10.01 6.77
C LYS A 94 4.28 -10.03 6.35
N MET A 95 4.82 -11.17 5.90
CA MET A 95 6.22 -11.29 5.48
C MET A 95 6.61 -10.29 4.40
N CYS A 96 5.71 -10.02 3.45
CA CYS A 96 5.93 -9.07 2.37
C CYS A 96 6.02 -7.61 2.88
N ALA A 97 5.30 -7.27 3.95
CA ALA A 97 5.37 -5.94 4.57
C ALA A 97 6.73 -5.74 5.26
N LEU A 98 7.26 -6.76 5.92
CA LEU A 98 8.59 -6.74 6.54
C LEU A 98 9.73 -6.70 5.50
N ALA A 99 9.55 -7.38 4.37
CA ALA A 99 10.55 -7.46 3.31
C ALA A 99 10.56 -6.22 2.39
N CYS A 100 9.53 -5.37 2.44
CA CYS A 100 9.45 -4.20 1.59
C CYS A 100 10.40 -3.09 2.07
N PRO A 101 11.47 -2.73 1.32
CA PRO A 101 12.42 -1.71 1.76
C PRO A 101 11.82 -0.30 1.79
N PHE A 102 10.67 -0.11 1.14
CA PHE A 102 9.97 1.18 1.06
C PHE A 102 8.78 1.29 2.02
N GLY A 103 8.44 0.23 2.77
CA GLY A 103 7.29 0.22 3.66
C GLY A 103 5.92 0.40 2.96
N ASN A 104 5.83 0.06 1.68
CA ASN A 104 4.66 0.34 0.83
C ASN A 104 3.66 -0.83 0.77
N ILE A 105 3.79 -1.81 1.65
CA ILE A 105 2.84 -2.91 1.79
C ILE A 105 2.30 -2.85 3.21
N LEU A 106 1.02 -2.60 3.33
CA LEU A 106 0.34 -2.50 4.61
C LEU A 106 -0.51 -3.75 4.85
N PRO A 107 -0.50 -4.32 6.04
CA PRO A 107 -1.48 -5.33 6.41
C PRO A 107 -2.82 -4.62 6.64
N GLY A 108 -3.85 -5.06 5.97
CA GLY A 108 -5.18 -4.48 6.10
C GLY A 108 -6.24 -5.50 5.71
N GLY A 109 -7.49 -5.18 5.98
CA GLY A 109 -8.62 -6.02 5.60
C GLY A 109 -9.92 -5.36 5.99
N THR A 110 -10.97 -5.67 5.24
CA THR A 110 -12.34 -5.31 5.60
C THR A 110 -12.95 -6.41 6.47
N PRO A 111 -13.81 -6.06 7.43
CA PRO A 111 -14.57 -7.06 8.20
C PRO A 111 -15.32 -8.01 7.26
N VAL A 112 -15.35 -9.29 7.61
CA VAL A 112 -16.16 -10.27 6.88
C VAL A 112 -17.62 -9.97 7.16
N PRO A 113 -18.48 -9.76 6.13
CA PRO A 113 -19.91 -9.52 6.33
C PRO A 113 -20.55 -10.67 7.12
N GLY A 114 -21.34 -10.33 8.12
CA GLY A 114 -22.04 -11.31 8.95
C GLY A 114 -21.24 -11.88 10.12
N LEU A 115 -19.99 -11.49 10.30
CA LEU A 115 -19.23 -11.81 11.51
C LEU A 115 -19.39 -10.67 12.52
N GLU A 116 -20.49 -10.69 13.26
CA GLU A 116 -20.63 -9.86 14.45
C GLU A 116 -19.77 -10.48 15.54
N LEU A 117 -18.63 -9.86 15.84
CA LEU A 117 -17.82 -10.20 17.00
C LEU A 117 -18.60 -9.81 18.28
N ASN A 118 -19.41 -10.72 18.77
CA ASN A 118 -20.02 -10.57 20.06
C ASN A 118 -18.96 -10.90 21.15
N LEU A 119 -18.09 -9.93 21.42
CA LEU A 119 -17.04 -10.03 22.45
C LEU A 119 -17.59 -10.27 23.86
N GLY A 120 -18.92 -10.10 24.05
CA GLY A 120 -19.60 -10.34 25.34
C GLY A 120 -19.60 -11.80 25.77
N ASN A 121 -19.32 -12.76 24.91
CA ASN A 121 -19.35 -14.20 25.24
C ASN A 121 -17.97 -14.82 25.53
N TYR A 122 -16.89 -14.05 25.45
CA TYR A 122 -15.61 -14.55 25.95
C TYR A 122 -15.56 -14.45 27.46
N ALA A 123 -15.71 -15.58 28.12
CA ALA A 123 -15.89 -15.75 29.59
C ALA A 123 -14.69 -15.28 30.45
N PHE A 124 -13.68 -14.65 29.87
CA PHE A 124 -12.55 -14.08 30.60
C PHE A 124 -12.70 -12.59 30.93
N LEU A 125 -13.77 -11.94 30.50
CA LEU A 125 -14.03 -10.53 30.76
C LEU A 125 -15.42 -10.33 31.39
N ASN A 126 -15.71 -11.05 32.46
CA ASN A 126 -16.91 -10.82 33.27
C ASN A 126 -16.79 -9.60 34.22
N THR A 127 -16.03 -8.61 33.83
CA THR A 127 -16.11 -7.29 34.47
C THR A 127 -16.75 -6.34 33.44
N PRO A 128 -17.81 -5.60 33.80
CA PRO A 128 -18.27 -4.47 33.02
C PRO A 128 -17.18 -3.42 33.11
N LEU A 129 -16.26 -3.47 32.15
CA LEU A 129 -15.35 -2.35 31.94
C LEU A 129 -16.21 -1.26 31.30
N GLU A 130 -16.61 -0.28 32.11
CA GLU A 130 -16.96 1.03 31.59
C GLU A 130 -15.79 1.45 30.70
N PRO A 131 -15.97 1.67 29.40
CA PRO A 131 -14.87 2.03 28.52
C PRO A 131 -14.36 3.39 28.96
N ASP A 132 -13.20 3.41 29.60
CA ASP A 132 -12.49 4.64 29.91
C ASP A 132 -12.26 5.38 28.57
N PRO A 133 -12.73 6.61 28.40
CA PRO A 133 -12.53 7.40 27.19
C PRO A 133 -11.08 7.53 26.80
N MET A 134 -10.16 7.44 27.76
CA MET A 134 -8.73 7.47 27.57
C MET A 134 -8.21 6.16 26.95
N TYR A 135 -8.77 5.01 27.32
CA TYR A 135 -8.41 3.70 26.76
C TYR A 135 -8.86 3.54 25.31
N LEU A 136 -10.03 4.07 24.95
CA LEU A 136 -10.48 4.10 23.55
C LEU A 136 -9.60 5.00 22.67
N ARG A 137 -9.02 6.04 23.26
CA ARG A 137 -8.09 6.95 22.56
C ARG A 137 -6.73 6.28 22.33
N GLU A 138 -6.27 5.44 23.23
CA GLU A 138 -5.04 4.64 23.05
C GLU A 138 -5.23 3.50 22.05
N LEU A 139 -6.38 2.84 22.04
CA LEU A 139 -6.70 1.79 21.07
C LEU A 139 -6.66 2.33 19.62
N SER A 140 -7.18 3.54 19.39
CA SER A 140 -7.15 4.17 18.07
C SER A 140 -5.73 4.51 17.58
N TYR A 141 -4.80 4.74 18.50
CA TYR A 141 -3.40 4.98 18.18
C TYR A 141 -2.61 3.68 17.99
N GLN A 142 -2.93 2.64 18.75
CA GLN A 142 -2.32 1.31 18.61
C GLN A 142 -2.79 0.58 17.34
N GLU A 143 -4.00 0.85 16.84
CA GLU A 143 -4.44 0.32 15.55
C GLU A 143 -3.57 0.78 14.37
N GLN A 144 -2.96 1.95 14.45
CA GLN A 144 -2.06 2.47 13.42
C GLN A 144 -0.65 1.85 13.47
N LEU A 145 -0.26 1.24 14.58
CA LEU A 145 1.07 0.64 14.78
C LEU A 145 1.09 -0.90 14.62
N SER A 146 -0.01 -1.50 14.24
CA SER A 146 -0.17 -2.94 14.44
C SER A 146 0.23 -3.81 13.25
N LEU A 147 1.47 -3.71 12.79
CA LEU A 147 2.06 -4.79 11.97
C LEU A 147 1.89 -6.16 12.65
N LEU A 148 1.82 -6.18 13.98
CA LEU A 148 1.69 -7.38 14.80
C LEU A 148 0.28 -7.60 15.39
N ALA A 149 -0.66 -6.67 15.22
CA ALA A 149 -2.02 -6.87 15.72
C ALA A 149 -2.77 -7.90 14.88
N TRP A 150 -3.52 -8.73 15.58
CA TRP A 150 -4.42 -9.72 14.99
C TRP A 150 -5.85 -9.27 15.26
N ASN A 151 -6.55 -8.85 14.23
CA ASN A 151 -7.97 -8.51 14.33
C ASN A 151 -8.79 -9.79 14.13
N ILE A 152 -9.38 -10.28 15.22
CA ILE A 152 -10.26 -11.45 15.18
C ILE A 152 -11.47 -11.10 14.30
N GLY A 153 -11.80 -11.99 13.36
CA GLY A 153 -12.94 -11.79 12.45
C GLY A 153 -12.67 -10.92 11.22
N GLN A 154 -11.43 -10.46 11.05
CA GLN A 154 -10.99 -9.81 9.80
C GLN A 154 -10.00 -10.69 9.06
N LYS A 155 -10.26 -10.97 7.79
CA LYS A 155 -9.24 -11.55 6.93
C LYS A 155 -8.22 -10.46 6.61
N THR A 156 -7.09 -10.46 7.31
CA THR A 156 -5.97 -9.58 6.99
C THR A 156 -5.32 -10.03 5.70
N VAL A 157 -5.14 -9.11 4.77
CA VAL A 157 -4.41 -9.33 3.51
C VAL A 157 -3.33 -8.26 3.35
N ALA A 158 -2.38 -8.51 2.48
CA ALA A 158 -1.41 -7.49 2.12
C ALA A 158 -2.06 -6.47 1.18
N ILE A 159 -2.00 -5.19 1.55
CA ILE A 159 -2.48 -4.07 0.74
C ILE A 159 -1.28 -3.44 0.04
N LYS A 160 -1.32 -3.45 -1.27
CA LYS A 160 -0.23 -2.99 -2.13
C LYS A 160 -0.80 -2.35 -3.39
N CYS A 161 -0.17 -1.30 -3.89
CA CYS A 161 -0.55 -0.71 -5.18
C CYS A 161 -0.46 -1.76 -6.30
N ASP A 162 -1.48 -1.85 -7.10
CA ASP A 162 -1.68 -2.74 -8.24
C ASP A 162 -1.83 -1.96 -9.57
N LEU A 163 -1.60 -0.64 -9.54
CA LEU A 163 -1.80 0.29 -10.65
C LEU A 163 -3.24 0.36 -11.16
N CYS A 164 -4.20 -0.15 -10.39
CA CYS A 164 -5.60 -0.29 -10.80
C CYS A 164 -5.73 -1.00 -12.17
N THR A 165 -5.00 -2.12 -12.38
CA THR A 165 -4.96 -2.85 -13.67
C THR A 165 -6.33 -3.38 -14.11
N PHE A 166 -7.33 -3.36 -13.23
CA PHE A 166 -8.73 -3.65 -13.51
C PHE A 166 -9.49 -2.49 -14.18
N ARG A 167 -8.84 -1.34 -14.39
CA ARG A 167 -9.42 -0.13 -15.00
C ARG A 167 -8.71 0.22 -16.31
N GLU A 168 -9.50 0.48 -17.36
CA GLU A 168 -8.97 0.91 -18.65
C GLU A 168 -8.42 2.36 -18.60
N GLU A 169 -9.01 3.22 -17.76
CA GLU A 169 -8.58 4.63 -17.64
C GLU A 169 -7.25 4.79 -16.88
N GLY A 170 -6.73 3.71 -16.30
CA GLY A 170 -5.51 3.69 -15.51
C GLY A 170 -5.69 4.03 -14.03
N PRO A 171 -4.59 4.38 -13.33
CA PRO A 171 -4.60 4.54 -11.89
C PRO A 171 -5.53 5.66 -11.40
N ALA A 172 -6.52 5.32 -10.56
CA ALA A 172 -7.51 6.26 -10.04
C ALA A 172 -6.89 7.45 -9.31
N CYS A 173 -5.78 7.24 -8.59
CA CYS A 173 -5.08 8.29 -7.85
C CYS A 173 -4.45 9.35 -8.76
N VAL A 174 -4.00 8.95 -9.96
CA VAL A 174 -3.43 9.87 -10.96
C VAL A 174 -4.53 10.76 -11.55
N ILE A 175 -5.66 10.14 -11.92
CA ILE A 175 -6.79 10.83 -12.53
C ILE A 175 -7.44 11.80 -11.53
N ALA A 176 -7.60 11.38 -10.28
CA ALA A 176 -8.27 12.18 -9.25
C ALA A 176 -7.40 13.31 -8.68
N CYS A 177 -6.12 13.42 -9.05
CA CYS A 177 -5.24 14.44 -8.50
C CYS A 177 -5.50 15.82 -9.13
N PRO A 178 -6.10 16.78 -8.40
CA PRO A 178 -6.45 18.10 -8.96
C PRO A 178 -5.21 18.91 -9.32
N HIS A 179 -4.09 18.66 -8.65
CA HIS A 179 -2.82 19.37 -8.86
C HIS A 179 -1.88 18.64 -9.84
N LYS A 180 -2.31 17.52 -10.43
CA LYS A 180 -1.47 16.70 -11.33
C LYS A 180 -0.10 16.41 -10.73
N ALA A 181 -0.08 16.16 -9.43
CA ALA A 181 1.13 15.84 -8.69
C ALA A 181 1.56 14.37 -8.88
N LEU A 182 0.61 13.50 -9.28
CA LEU A 182 0.87 12.08 -9.52
C LEU A 182 0.99 11.83 -11.02
N VAL A 183 2.00 11.05 -11.41
CA VAL A 183 2.25 10.68 -12.81
C VAL A 183 2.53 9.18 -12.87
N LEU A 184 1.88 8.50 -13.79
CA LEU A 184 2.23 7.12 -14.15
C LEU A 184 3.46 7.18 -15.04
N ILE A 185 4.51 6.51 -14.63
CA ILE A 185 5.73 6.33 -15.40
C ILE A 185 5.67 4.94 -16.04
N ASP A 186 5.83 4.91 -17.33
CA ASP A 186 6.16 3.70 -18.07
C ASP A 186 7.66 3.79 -18.42
N ASP A 187 8.47 2.89 -17.93
CA ASP A 187 9.92 2.89 -18.17
C ASP A 187 10.25 2.72 -19.66
N ARG A 188 9.24 2.29 -20.46
CA ARG A 188 9.32 2.27 -21.94
C ARG A 188 9.24 3.66 -22.57
N THR A 189 8.69 4.65 -21.85
CA THR A 189 8.68 6.05 -22.24
C THR A 189 9.71 6.78 -21.40
N GLN A 190 10.69 7.42 -22.04
CA GLN A 190 11.80 8.10 -21.37
C GLN A 190 11.34 8.91 -20.15
N ILE A 191 11.87 8.55 -18.97
CA ILE A 191 11.66 9.33 -17.75
C ILE A 191 12.21 10.73 -17.98
N PRO A 192 11.43 11.81 -17.81
CA PRO A 192 11.94 13.16 -17.98
C PRO A 192 13.16 13.40 -17.06
N GLU A 193 14.26 13.91 -17.63
CA GLU A 193 15.53 14.18 -16.94
C GLU A 193 15.37 14.81 -15.53
N PRO A 194 14.50 15.83 -15.31
CA PRO A 194 14.31 16.42 -13.99
C PRO A 194 13.77 15.44 -12.94
N LEU A 195 13.09 14.38 -13.39
CA LEU A 195 12.50 13.38 -12.50
C LEU A 195 13.54 12.35 -12.07
N VAL A 196 14.45 11.98 -12.98
CA VAL A 196 15.61 11.10 -12.71
C VAL A 196 16.54 11.74 -11.68
N ALA A 197 16.81 13.04 -11.80
CA ALA A 197 17.63 13.78 -10.87
C ALA A 197 17.03 13.73 -9.44
N ARG A 198 15.71 13.90 -9.31
CA ARG A 198 15.01 13.82 -8.01
C ARG A 198 14.95 12.42 -7.41
N MET A 199 14.84 11.39 -8.25
CA MET A 199 14.92 10.01 -7.78
C MET A 199 16.30 9.71 -7.17
N LYS A 200 17.37 10.26 -7.75
CA LYS A 200 18.73 10.17 -7.21
C LYS A 200 18.90 10.95 -5.90
N GLU A 201 18.31 12.14 -5.77
CA GLU A 201 18.34 12.92 -4.53
C GLU A 201 17.61 12.20 -3.38
N THR A 202 16.43 11.60 -3.62
CA THR A 202 15.72 10.82 -2.61
C THR A 202 16.43 9.53 -2.23
N ALA A 203 17.13 8.88 -3.16
CA ALA A 203 17.94 7.70 -2.86
C ALA A 203 19.15 8.04 -1.95
N ASN A 204 19.74 9.22 -2.13
CA ASN A 204 20.88 9.68 -1.32
C ASN A 204 20.48 10.06 0.12
N VAL A 205 19.23 10.44 0.36
CA VAL A 205 18.72 10.75 1.73
C VAL A 205 18.53 9.48 2.56
N THR A 206 18.24 8.34 1.95
CA THR A 206 18.08 7.05 2.64
C THR A 206 19.40 6.30 2.85
N GLY A 207 20.49 6.72 2.18
CA GLY A 207 21.81 6.09 2.26
C GLY A 207 22.76 6.68 3.32
N GLY A 208 22.34 7.64 4.10
CA GLY A 208 23.17 8.41 5.02
C GLY A 208 23.05 8.02 6.49
N THR A 209 23.19 6.74 6.85
CA THR A 209 23.57 6.36 8.22
C THR A 209 24.63 5.25 8.14
N LYS A 210 25.89 5.67 8.18
CA LYS A 210 26.99 4.85 8.68
C LYS A 210 27.03 4.93 10.19
#